data_175afef5330ad9473079f12c59a26ac5
#
_entry.id   175afef5330ad9473079f12c59a26ac5
#
_cell.length_a   1.000
_cell.length_b   1.000
_cell.length_c   1.000
_cell.angle_alpha   90.00
_cell.angle_beta   90.00
_cell.angle_gamma   90.00
#
_symmetry.space_group_name_H-M   'P 1'
#
loop_
_entity.id
_entity.type
_entity.pdbx_description
1 polymer ?
#
loop_
_entity_poly.entity_id
_entity_poly.type
_entity_poly.pdbx_seq_one_letter_code
_entity_poly.pdbx_strand_id
1 'polypeptide(L)'
;MFPNDFILFLQIILVLFITPGTPRIVIISYSMNYGVNKCIWTALGDIAANILQVTLVIFFIGSFLSDNPNILSILKWFGIIYLIYLAYDIYKLGPKKINSNNSIKKNFFSFFKDGFLVAGTSPKAWLFFPLIFPQFIDFESNYIVQFFILIITYIVLDFLSLIGYAMLAQKLITWIKANPKTINTISAS
;
A
#
# COMPACT_ATOMS: atom_id res chain seq x y z
N MET A 1 9.27 -0.94 -25.60
CA MET A 1 8.15 -1.64 -24.96
C MET A 1 8.26 -1.77 -23.44
N PHE A 2 9.38 -1.43 -22.86
CA PHE A 2 9.56 -1.44 -21.41
C PHE A 2 9.18 -0.05 -20.84
N PRO A 3 8.63 0.02 -19.60
CA PRO A 3 8.29 1.30 -18.97
C PRO A 3 9.51 2.21 -18.84
N ASN A 4 9.30 3.53 -18.97
CA ASN A 4 10.36 4.51 -18.78
C ASN A 4 10.84 4.49 -17.31
N ASP A 5 12.14 4.68 -17.10
CA ASP A 5 12.74 4.78 -15.76
C ASP A 5 12.27 3.72 -14.75
N PHE A 6 12.11 2.46 -15.19
CA PHE A 6 11.58 1.35 -14.37
C PHE A 6 12.33 1.16 -13.04
N ILE A 7 13.65 1.42 -13.01
CA ILE A 7 14.44 1.33 -11.77
C ILE A 7 13.98 2.41 -10.77
N LEU A 8 13.71 3.62 -11.26
CA LEU A 8 13.18 4.71 -10.43
C LEU A 8 11.78 4.37 -9.89
N PHE A 9 10.92 3.74 -10.73
CA PHE A 9 9.62 3.23 -10.29
C PHE A 9 9.77 2.22 -9.14
N LEU A 10 10.68 1.26 -9.25
CA LEU A 10 10.96 0.30 -8.17
C LEU A 10 11.40 0.99 -6.89
N GLN A 11 12.29 1.97 -6.97
CA GLN A 11 12.76 2.72 -5.80
C GLN A 11 11.62 3.47 -5.11
N ILE A 12 10.77 4.14 -5.88
CA ILE A 12 9.61 4.87 -5.34
C ILE A 12 8.65 3.92 -4.63
N ILE A 13 8.35 2.76 -5.25
CA ILE A 13 7.45 1.75 -4.65
C ILE A 13 8.05 1.17 -3.37
N LEU A 14 9.34 0.86 -3.34
CA LEU A 14 9.99 0.34 -2.14
C LEU A 14 9.92 1.34 -0.99
N VAL A 15 10.20 2.62 -1.26
CA VAL A 15 10.03 3.69 -0.25
C VAL A 15 8.59 3.81 0.21
N LEU A 16 7.62 3.73 -0.72
CA LEU A 16 6.19 3.74 -0.41
C LEU A 16 5.80 2.60 0.52
N PHE A 17 6.37 1.41 0.34
CA PHE A 17 6.04 0.21 1.11
C PHE A 17 6.71 0.14 2.47
N ILE A 18 7.89 0.72 2.62
CA ILE A 18 8.55 0.89 3.93
C ILE A 18 7.72 1.81 4.84
N THR A 19 6.99 2.74 4.25
CA THR A 19 6.13 3.66 5.00
C THR A 19 4.81 2.99 5.37
N PRO A 20 4.51 2.74 6.67
CA PRO A 20 3.29 2.06 7.08
C PRO A 20 2.06 2.93 6.81
N GLY A 21 1.27 2.56 5.81
CA GLY A 21 -0.07 3.11 5.54
C GLY A 21 -1.17 2.36 6.28
N THR A 22 -2.43 2.81 6.12
CA THR A 22 -3.60 2.19 6.75
C THR A 22 -3.73 0.68 6.50
N PRO A 23 -3.51 0.14 5.27
CA PRO A 23 -3.57 -1.29 5.03
C PRO A 23 -2.54 -2.08 5.85
N ARG A 24 -1.30 -1.57 5.95
CA ARG A 24 -0.22 -2.21 6.71
C ARG A 24 -0.49 -2.25 8.19
N ILE A 25 -1.08 -1.18 8.75
CA ILE A 25 -1.48 -1.13 10.16
C ILE A 25 -2.57 -2.17 10.44
N VAL A 26 -3.55 -2.32 9.55
CA VAL A 26 -4.61 -3.33 9.69
C VAL A 26 -4.04 -4.75 9.62
N ILE A 27 -3.14 -5.02 8.68
CA ILE A 27 -2.48 -6.33 8.55
C ILE A 27 -1.64 -6.67 9.79
N ILE A 28 -0.87 -5.72 10.34
CA ILE A 28 -0.13 -5.88 11.59
C ILE A 28 -1.10 -6.28 12.72
N SER A 29 -2.17 -5.52 12.91
CA SER A 29 -3.18 -5.79 13.93
C SER A 29 -3.83 -7.17 13.75
N TYR A 30 -4.18 -7.54 12.50
CA TYR A 30 -4.79 -8.84 12.22
C TYR A 30 -3.83 -10.00 12.41
N SER A 31 -2.57 -9.84 12.04
CA SER A 31 -1.54 -10.84 12.26
C SER A 31 -1.35 -11.14 13.74
N MET A 32 -1.31 -10.10 14.57
CA MET A 32 -1.16 -10.24 16.03
C MET A 32 -2.36 -10.95 16.69
N ASN A 33 -3.57 -10.77 16.16
CA ASN A 33 -4.81 -11.29 16.76
C ASN A 33 -5.29 -12.60 16.13
N TYR A 34 -5.07 -12.81 14.82
CA TYR A 34 -5.65 -13.92 14.05
C TYR A 34 -4.61 -14.79 13.33
N GLY A 35 -3.34 -14.38 13.35
CA GLY A 35 -2.24 -15.07 12.68
C GLY A 35 -2.10 -14.73 11.19
N VAL A 36 -0.89 -15.01 10.62
CA VAL A 36 -0.51 -14.66 9.24
C VAL A 36 -1.44 -15.26 8.19
N ASN A 37 -1.88 -16.53 8.37
CA ASN A 37 -2.70 -17.21 7.37
C ASN A 37 -4.01 -16.47 7.03
N LYS A 38 -4.59 -15.76 8.00
CA LYS A 38 -5.80 -14.96 7.77
C LYS A 38 -5.49 -13.61 7.12
N CYS A 39 -4.30 -13.10 7.33
CA CYS A 39 -3.84 -11.86 6.69
C CYS A 39 -3.68 -12.00 5.17
N ILE A 40 -3.48 -13.20 4.64
CA ILE A 40 -3.46 -13.46 3.19
C ILE A 40 -4.75 -12.97 2.54
N TRP A 41 -5.91 -13.22 3.16
CA TRP A 41 -7.20 -12.78 2.64
C TRP A 41 -7.36 -11.26 2.68
N THR A 42 -6.82 -10.61 3.73
CA THR A 42 -6.80 -9.14 3.81
C THR A 42 -5.88 -8.55 2.75
N ALA A 43 -4.71 -9.17 2.51
CA ALA A 43 -3.78 -8.75 1.46
C ALA A 43 -4.39 -8.92 0.05
N LEU A 44 -5.12 -10.02 -0.21
CA LEU A 44 -5.84 -10.21 -1.48
C LEU A 44 -6.93 -9.17 -1.68
N GLY A 45 -7.63 -8.78 -0.61
CA GLY A 45 -8.61 -7.70 -0.66
C GLY A 45 -7.97 -6.35 -0.99
N ASP A 46 -6.84 -6.03 -0.36
CA ASP A 46 -6.05 -4.82 -0.64
C ASP A 46 -5.61 -4.77 -2.11
N ILE A 47 -5.04 -5.85 -2.62
CA ILE A 47 -4.61 -5.96 -4.01
C ILE A 47 -5.78 -5.77 -4.98
N ALA A 48 -6.93 -6.37 -4.70
CA ALA A 48 -8.12 -6.22 -5.55
C ALA A 48 -8.59 -4.76 -5.63
N ALA A 49 -8.54 -4.02 -4.51
CA ALA A 49 -8.85 -2.60 -4.50
C ALA A 49 -7.81 -1.77 -5.28
N ASN A 50 -6.53 -2.07 -5.10
CA ASN A 50 -5.44 -1.38 -5.80
C ASN A 50 -5.50 -1.62 -7.33
N ILE A 51 -5.80 -2.84 -7.77
CA ILE A 51 -6.02 -3.15 -9.21
C ILE A 51 -7.17 -2.32 -9.76
N LEU A 52 -8.29 -2.26 -9.05
CA LEU A 52 -9.44 -1.48 -9.47
C LEU A 52 -9.09 0.01 -9.57
N GLN A 53 -8.42 0.56 -8.57
CA GLN A 53 -8.02 1.97 -8.54
C GLN A 53 -7.08 2.33 -9.68
N VAL A 54 -6.00 1.57 -9.88
CA VAL A 54 -5.02 1.86 -10.93
C VAL A 54 -5.62 1.68 -12.32
N THR A 55 -6.50 0.69 -12.51
CA THR A 55 -7.21 0.48 -13.76
C THR A 55 -8.10 1.67 -14.09
N LEU A 56 -8.90 2.14 -13.13
CA LEU A 56 -9.71 3.34 -13.29
C LEU A 56 -8.86 4.55 -13.65
N VAL A 57 -7.76 4.76 -12.94
CA VAL A 57 -6.84 5.88 -13.19
C VAL A 57 -6.32 5.87 -14.62
N ILE A 58 -5.80 4.74 -15.10
CA ILE A 58 -5.22 4.64 -16.44
C ILE A 58 -6.28 4.83 -17.52
N PHE A 59 -7.48 4.28 -17.35
CA PHE A 59 -8.57 4.50 -18.30
C PHE A 59 -9.00 5.96 -18.36
N PHE A 60 -9.15 6.63 -17.22
CA PHE A 60 -9.52 8.05 -17.18
C PHE A 60 -8.40 8.96 -17.67
N ILE A 61 -7.17 8.74 -17.21
CA ILE A 61 -6.03 9.59 -17.58
C ILE A 61 -5.65 9.35 -19.06
N GLY A 62 -5.70 8.10 -19.55
CA GLY A 62 -5.38 7.79 -20.93
C GLY A 62 -6.25 8.55 -21.94
N SER A 63 -7.54 8.73 -21.66
CA SER A 63 -8.44 9.54 -22.50
C SER A 63 -8.19 11.04 -22.39
N PHE A 64 -7.71 11.54 -21.26
CA PHE A 64 -7.42 12.98 -21.08
C PHE A 64 -6.02 13.39 -21.58
N LEU A 65 -5.04 12.48 -21.56
CA LEU A 65 -3.68 12.78 -21.98
C LEU A 65 -3.52 12.93 -23.49
N SER A 66 -4.30 12.17 -24.27
CA SER A 66 -4.31 12.31 -25.74
C SER A 66 -4.69 13.72 -26.19
N ASP A 67 -5.48 14.45 -25.39
CA ASP A 67 -5.98 15.77 -25.76
C ASP A 67 -5.15 16.93 -25.18
N ASN A 68 -4.31 16.69 -24.16
CA ASN A 68 -3.57 17.75 -23.46
C ASN A 68 -2.22 17.27 -22.84
N PRO A 69 -1.10 17.38 -23.56
CA PRO A 69 0.21 16.96 -23.06
C PRO A 69 0.69 17.72 -21.81
N ASN A 70 0.16 18.91 -21.54
CA ASN A 70 0.49 19.69 -20.34
C ASN A 70 -0.03 19.06 -19.03
N ILE A 71 -1.00 18.14 -19.11
CA ILE A 71 -1.58 17.47 -17.94
C ILE A 71 -0.52 16.63 -17.21
N LEU A 72 0.40 15.98 -17.94
CA LEU A 72 1.50 15.23 -17.32
C LEU A 72 2.39 16.13 -16.45
N SER A 73 2.72 17.34 -16.93
CA SER A 73 3.52 18.29 -16.16
C SER A 73 2.79 18.74 -14.90
N ILE A 74 1.49 18.99 -15.01
CA ILE A 74 0.66 19.36 -13.86
C ILE A 74 0.61 18.22 -12.84
N LEU A 75 0.35 16.99 -13.28
CA LEU A 75 0.34 15.80 -12.42
C LEU A 75 1.69 15.58 -11.74
N LYS A 76 2.81 15.79 -12.45
CA LYS A 76 4.17 15.69 -11.88
C LYS A 76 4.36 16.66 -10.71
N TRP A 77 3.99 17.91 -10.85
CA TRP A 77 4.12 18.91 -9.78
C TRP A 77 3.21 18.59 -8.58
N PHE A 78 1.96 18.19 -8.83
CA PHE A 78 1.06 17.71 -7.77
C PHE A 78 1.61 16.47 -7.07
N GLY A 79 2.24 15.54 -7.81
CA GLY A 79 2.89 14.36 -7.26
C GLY A 79 4.04 14.71 -6.33
N ILE A 80 4.91 15.65 -6.71
CA ILE A 80 6.01 16.12 -5.88
C ILE A 80 5.48 16.75 -4.58
N ILE A 81 4.50 17.66 -4.68
CA ILE A 81 3.87 18.30 -3.51
C ILE A 81 3.25 17.24 -2.59
N TYR A 82 2.57 16.26 -3.17
CA TYR A 82 1.96 15.17 -2.41
C TYR A 82 2.99 14.28 -1.69
N LEU A 83 4.10 13.94 -2.33
CA LEU A 83 5.17 13.16 -1.69
C LEU A 83 5.79 13.92 -0.52
N ILE A 84 5.97 15.24 -0.66
CA ILE A 84 6.44 16.13 0.44
C ILE A 84 5.41 16.15 1.57
N TYR A 85 4.11 16.31 1.25
CA TYR A 85 3.03 16.25 2.23
C TYR A 85 2.99 14.90 2.96
N LEU A 86 3.14 13.79 2.23
CA LEU A 86 3.15 12.45 2.80
C LEU A 86 4.34 12.26 3.76
N ALA A 87 5.53 12.74 3.37
CA ALA A 87 6.72 12.70 4.23
C ALA A 87 6.51 13.52 5.53
N TYR A 88 5.87 14.69 5.42
CA TYR A 88 5.52 15.52 6.58
C TYR A 88 4.48 14.85 7.48
N ASP A 89 3.43 14.24 6.90
CA ASP A 89 2.38 13.55 7.66
C ASP A 89 2.95 12.35 8.43
N ILE A 90 3.88 11.60 7.82
CA ILE A 90 4.59 10.51 8.48
C ILE A 90 5.43 11.01 9.65
N TYR A 91 6.16 12.11 9.45
CA TYR A 91 6.97 12.71 10.52
C TYR A 91 6.11 13.16 11.71
N LYS A 92 4.89 13.63 11.46
CA LYS A 92 3.95 14.10 12.48
C LYS A 92 3.13 12.98 13.14
N LEU A 93 2.96 11.84 12.48
CA LEU A 93 2.25 10.68 13.01
C LEU A 93 3.14 9.98 14.06
N GLY A 94 2.99 10.38 15.33
CA GLY A 94 3.49 9.58 16.45
C GLY A 94 2.83 8.18 16.50
N PRO A 95 3.30 7.26 17.38
CA PRO A 95 2.80 5.88 17.43
C PRO A 95 1.30 5.86 17.72
N LYS A 96 0.49 5.45 16.72
CA LYS A 96 -0.95 5.24 16.88
C LYS A 96 -1.19 4.03 17.79
N LYS A 97 -1.93 4.23 18.88
CA LYS A 97 -2.41 3.11 19.72
C LYS A 97 -3.33 2.21 18.88
N ILE A 98 -2.91 0.97 18.69
CA ILE A 98 -3.73 -0.06 18.04
C ILE A 98 -4.70 -0.57 19.11
N ASN A 99 -5.97 -0.15 19.04
CA ASN A 99 -7.03 -0.69 19.88
C ASN A 99 -7.41 -2.09 19.36
N SER A 100 -6.90 -3.12 20.03
CA SER A 100 -7.20 -4.53 19.76
C SER A 100 -8.40 -5.01 20.59
N ASN A 101 -9.56 -4.37 20.49
CA ASN A 101 -10.76 -4.88 21.15
C ASN A 101 -11.73 -5.49 20.13
N ASN A 102 -12.00 -6.75 20.34
CA ASN A 102 -13.02 -7.66 19.81
C ASN A 102 -12.47 -8.75 18.88
N SER A 103 -12.22 -9.91 19.46
CA SER A 103 -12.08 -11.19 18.78
C SER A 103 -13.45 -11.70 18.29
N ILE A 104 -14.09 -10.98 17.36
CA ILE A 104 -15.22 -11.48 16.60
C ILE A 104 -14.69 -12.60 15.70
N LYS A 105 -15.35 -13.76 15.70
CA LYS A 105 -15.05 -14.83 14.74
C LYS A 105 -15.30 -14.33 13.33
N LYS A 106 -14.26 -13.78 12.70
CA LYS A 106 -14.32 -13.28 11.32
C LYS A 106 -14.19 -14.45 10.35
N ASN A 107 -15.03 -14.44 9.32
CA ASN A 107 -14.97 -15.33 8.17
C ASN A 107 -13.89 -14.84 7.17
N PHE A 108 -13.36 -15.70 6.31
CA PHE A 108 -12.36 -15.35 5.28
C PHE A 108 -12.82 -14.19 4.41
N PHE A 109 -14.07 -14.18 3.99
CA PHE A 109 -14.66 -13.09 3.21
C PHE A 109 -14.66 -11.75 3.98
N SER A 110 -14.81 -11.77 5.30
CA SER A 110 -14.73 -10.55 6.12
C SER A 110 -13.31 -9.96 6.08
N PHE A 111 -12.26 -10.79 6.15
CA PHE A 111 -10.88 -10.33 6.03
C PHE A 111 -10.60 -9.72 4.66
N PHE A 112 -11.08 -10.37 3.58
CA PHE A 112 -10.96 -9.82 2.22
C PHE A 112 -11.69 -8.47 2.09
N LYS A 113 -12.94 -8.40 2.56
CA LYS A 113 -13.73 -7.16 2.53
C LYS A 113 -13.06 -6.02 3.30
N ASP A 114 -12.51 -6.33 4.48
CA ASP A 114 -11.81 -5.32 5.29
C ASP A 114 -10.57 -4.80 4.56
N GLY A 115 -9.75 -5.68 3.96
CA GLY A 115 -8.61 -5.28 3.14
C GLY A 115 -9.02 -4.42 1.95
N PHE A 116 -10.05 -4.86 1.22
CA PHE A 116 -10.58 -4.13 0.08
C PHE A 116 -11.09 -2.74 0.46
N LEU A 117 -11.86 -2.62 1.54
CA LEU A 117 -12.40 -1.34 1.97
C LEU A 117 -11.30 -0.41 2.48
N VAL A 118 -10.35 -0.94 3.27
CA VAL A 118 -9.25 -0.13 3.82
C VAL A 118 -8.36 0.42 2.71
N ALA A 119 -8.00 -0.41 1.71
CA ALA A 119 -7.22 0.05 0.57
C ALA A 119 -8.04 0.94 -0.36
N GLY A 120 -9.28 0.55 -0.67
CA GLY A 120 -10.19 1.29 -1.54
C GLY A 120 -10.55 2.68 -1.04
N THR A 121 -10.56 2.89 0.27
CA THR A 121 -10.78 4.21 0.90
C THR A 121 -9.50 4.93 1.27
N SER A 122 -8.32 4.36 0.98
CA SER A 122 -7.03 4.96 1.31
C SER A 122 -6.75 6.19 0.45
N PRO A 123 -6.67 7.39 1.03
CA PRO A 123 -6.35 8.60 0.27
C PRO A 123 -4.94 8.52 -0.35
N LYS A 124 -4.03 7.78 0.30
CA LYS A 124 -2.68 7.56 -0.20
C LYS A 124 -2.68 6.87 -1.57
N ALA A 125 -3.49 5.82 -1.76
CA ALA A 125 -3.57 5.10 -3.02
C ALA A 125 -4.26 5.94 -4.12
N TRP A 126 -5.36 6.62 -3.79
CA TRP A 126 -6.08 7.49 -4.72
C TRP A 126 -5.27 8.66 -5.24
N LEU A 127 -4.25 9.10 -4.52
CA LEU A 127 -3.32 10.13 -4.98
C LEU A 127 -2.07 9.54 -5.63
N PHE A 128 -1.57 8.41 -5.12
CA PHE A 128 -0.37 7.77 -5.64
C PHE A 128 -0.54 7.29 -7.10
N PHE A 129 -1.61 6.55 -7.37
CA PHE A 129 -1.80 5.96 -8.70
C PHE A 129 -1.91 7.01 -9.81
N PRO A 130 -2.77 8.05 -9.73
CA PRO A 130 -2.86 9.03 -10.80
C PRO A 130 -1.63 9.92 -10.94
N LEU A 131 -0.89 10.14 -9.84
CA LEU A 131 0.25 11.04 -9.86
C LEU A 131 1.55 10.37 -10.28
N ILE A 132 1.70 9.07 -10.01
CA ILE A 132 2.96 8.36 -10.19
C ILE A 132 2.93 7.44 -11.41
N PHE A 133 1.90 6.60 -11.57
CA PHE A 133 1.87 5.60 -12.63
C PHE A 133 2.01 6.18 -14.05
N PRO A 134 1.31 7.26 -14.44
CA PRO A 134 1.40 7.81 -15.79
C PRO A 134 2.79 8.31 -16.16
N GLN A 135 3.63 8.66 -15.18
CA GLN A 135 4.98 9.18 -15.43
C GLN A 135 5.94 8.13 -15.98
N PHE A 136 5.62 6.83 -15.78
CA PHE A 136 6.42 5.70 -16.22
C PHE A 136 5.88 5.03 -17.48
N ILE A 137 4.78 5.54 -18.03
CA ILE A 137 4.12 5.03 -19.23
C ILE A 137 4.42 5.97 -20.39
N ASP A 138 4.98 5.40 -21.45
CA ASP A 138 5.10 6.06 -22.75
C ASP A 138 3.82 5.80 -23.55
N PHE A 139 2.97 6.82 -23.67
CA PHE A 139 1.69 6.75 -24.37
C PHE A 139 1.81 6.74 -25.90
N GLU A 140 2.99 7.09 -26.46
CA GLU A 140 3.27 7.03 -27.89
C GLU A 140 3.59 5.59 -28.33
N SER A 141 3.95 4.71 -27.41
CA SER A 141 4.23 3.30 -27.66
C SER A 141 3.13 2.39 -27.11
N ASN A 142 3.37 1.06 -27.07
CA ASN A 142 2.37 0.13 -26.53
C ASN A 142 2.22 0.28 -25.03
N TYR A 143 1.42 1.27 -24.60
CA TYR A 143 1.17 1.61 -23.19
C TYR A 143 0.47 0.48 -22.40
N ILE A 144 -0.29 -0.38 -23.07
CA ILE A 144 -0.99 -1.51 -22.41
C ILE A 144 0.03 -2.49 -21.84
N VAL A 145 1.07 -2.86 -22.61
CA VAL A 145 2.12 -3.77 -22.11
C VAL A 145 2.88 -3.15 -20.96
N GLN A 146 3.21 -1.86 -21.04
CA GLN A 146 3.88 -1.13 -19.97
C GLN A 146 3.03 -1.08 -18.70
N PHE A 147 1.73 -0.82 -18.85
CA PHE A 147 0.76 -0.85 -17.74
C PHE A 147 0.75 -2.21 -17.05
N PHE A 148 0.69 -3.32 -17.78
CA PHE A 148 0.71 -4.66 -17.20
C PHE A 148 2.03 -4.96 -16.48
N ILE A 149 3.16 -4.53 -17.00
CA ILE A 149 4.46 -4.68 -16.32
C ILE A 149 4.46 -3.92 -15.00
N LEU A 150 4.03 -2.65 -14.98
CA LEU A 150 4.00 -1.83 -13.79
C LEU A 150 3.04 -2.36 -12.73
N ILE A 151 1.82 -2.75 -13.13
CA ILE A 151 0.80 -3.24 -12.18
C ILE A 151 1.18 -4.59 -11.58
N ILE A 152 1.70 -5.52 -12.38
CA ILE A 152 2.16 -6.82 -11.89
C ILE A 152 3.31 -6.64 -10.91
N THR A 153 4.28 -5.78 -11.25
CA THR A 153 5.40 -5.46 -10.37
C THR A 153 4.90 -4.86 -9.04
N TYR A 154 3.97 -3.90 -9.11
CA TYR A 154 3.37 -3.29 -7.94
C TYR A 154 2.67 -4.35 -7.06
N ILE A 155 1.80 -5.18 -7.64
CA ILE A 155 1.02 -6.21 -6.93
C ILE A 155 1.94 -7.20 -6.21
N VAL A 156 2.97 -7.69 -6.90
CA VAL A 156 3.90 -8.67 -6.32
C VAL A 156 4.65 -8.04 -5.14
N LEU A 157 5.18 -6.85 -5.30
CA LEU A 157 5.90 -6.16 -4.23
C LEU A 157 4.99 -5.76 -3.07
N ASP A 158 3.77 -5.32 -3.35
CA ASP A 158 2.79 -4.97 -2.32
C ASP A 158 2.39 -6.21 -1.50
N PHE A 159 2.06 -7.32 -2.17
CA PHE A 159 1.75 -8.58 -1.51
C PHE A 159 2.90 -9.06 -0.61
N LEU A 160 4.13 -9.07 -1.13
CA LEU A 160 5.31 -9.45 -0.35
C LEU A 160 5.52 -8.52 0.84
N SER A 161 5.33 -7.22 0.66
CA SER A 161 5.41 -6.23 1.73
C SER A 161 4.36 -6.50 2.83
N LEU A 162 3.09 -6.68 2.45
CA LEU A 162 1.99 -6.93 3.39
C LEU A 162 2.21 -8.23 4.19
N ILE A 163 2.61 -9.31 3.54
CA ILE A 163 2.94 -10.58 4.21
C ILE A 163 4.18 -10.43 5.09
N GLY A 164 5.19 -9.71 4.64
CA GLY A 164 6.37 -9.38 5.42
C GLY A 164 6.01 -8.66 6.73
N TYR A 165 5.17 -7.64 6.68
CA TYR A 165 4.64 -6.96 7.88
C TYR A 165 3.86 -7.91 8.79
N ALA A 166 3.03 -8.80 8.22
CA ALA A 166 2.28 -9.78 8.99
C ALA A 166 3.21 -10.74 9.75
N MET A 167 4.23 -11.26 9.07
CA MET A 167 5.19 -12.19 9.67
C MET A 167 6.03 -11.53 10.77
N LEU A 168 6.51 -10.32 10.53
CA LEU A 168 7.27 -9.56 11.51
C LEU A 168 6.43 -9.27 12.77
N ALA A 169 5.17 -8.85 12.58
CA ALA A 169 4.24 -8.58 13.67
C ALA A 169 3.93 -9.84 14.49
N GLN A 170 3.70 -10.97 13.82
CA GLN A 170 3.46 -12.24 14.52
C GLN A 170 4.69 -12.71 15.30
N LYS A 171 5.87 -12.60 14.71
CA LYS A 171 7.13 -12.95 15.39
C LYS A 171 7.35 -12.08 16.63
N LEU A 172 7.09 -10.77 16.50
CA LEU A 172 7.23 -9.83 17.59
C LEU A 172 6.28 -10.15 18.76
N ILE A 173 4.99 -10.37 18.50
CA ILE A 173 4.01 -10.68 19.55
C ILE A 173 4.29 -12.03 20.23
N THR A 174 4.78 -13.03 19.46
CA THR A 174 5.17 -14.32 20.01
C THR A 174 6.37 -14.18 20.93
N TRP A 175 7.37 -13.39 20.53
CA TRP A 175 8.55 -13.11 21.35
C TRP A 175 8.18 -12.36 22.63
N ILE A 176 7.32 -11.35 22.54
CA ILE A 176 6.82 -10.60 23.70
C ILE A 176 6.10 -11.53 24.70
N LYS A 177 5.22 -12.41 24.21
CA LYS A 177 4.50 -13.38 25.04
C LYS A 177 5.43 -14.41 25.71
N ALA A 178 6.52 -14.76 25.06
CA ALA A 178 7.53 -15.68 25.60
C ALA A 178 8.42 -15.03 26.68
N ASN A 179 8.52 -13.69 26.71
CA ASN A 179 9.38 -12.95 27.64
C ASN A 179 8.59 -11.93 28.49
N PRO A 180 7.72 -12.39 29.42
CA PRO A 180 6.84 -11.50 30.19
C PRO A 180 7.59 -10.51 31.11
N LYS A 181 8.83 -10.84 31.52
CA LYS A 181 9.67 -9.92 32.31
C LYS A 181 10.06 -8.65 31.58
N THR A 182 10.24 -8.73 30.25
CA THR A 182 10.59 -7.58 29.40
C THR A 182 9.44 -6.57 29.31
N ILE A 183 8.18 -7.04 29.37
CA ILE A 183 7.00 -6.16 29.35
C ILE A 183 6.95 -5.29 30.61
N ASN A 184 7.22 -5.86 31.77
CA ASN A 184 7.19 -5.12 33.04
C ASN A 184 8.28 -4.03 33.10
N THR A 185 9.43 -4.26 32.49
CA THR A 185 10.51 -3.27 32.42
C THR A 185 10.19 -2.10 31.48
N ILE A 186 9.56 -2.39 30.32
CA ILE A 186 9.15 -1.36 29.34
C ILE A 186 7.93 -0.55 29.83
N SER A 187 7.06 -1.16 30.64
CA SER A 187 5.88 -0.47 31.20
C SER A 187 6.20 0.36 32.43
N ALA A 188 7.38 0.18 33.02
CA ALA A 188 7.82 0.86 34.24
C ALA A 188 8.79 2.05 33.98
N SER A 189 9.19 2.26 32.76
CA SER A 189 9.98 3.40 32.27
C SER A 189 9.12 4.38 31.47
#